data_7fcf20ce9abdf4ee2c504c167b9a219c
#
_entry.id   7fcf20ce9abdf4ee2c504c167b9a219c
#
_cell.length_a   1.000
_cell.length_b   1.000
_cell.length_c   1.000
_cell.angle_alpha   90.00
_cell.angle_beta   90.00
_cell.angle_gamma   90.00
#
_symmetry.space_group_name_H-M   'P 1'
#
loop_
_entity.id
_entity.type
_entity.pdbx_description
1 polymer ?
#
loop_
_entity_poly.entity_id
_entity_poly.type
_entity_poly.pdbx_seq_one_letter_code
_entity_poly.pdbx_strand_id
1 'polypeptide(L)'
;MSVGGRMYSGLARAGRRRALRTIAALVSAAIPLAYGKTSPSSGTGTQGRSSGGRRITDMIGSNGWAGASRDVEMWRQMGISWGRDSVGPGQPDSPTEPVRVDKTGSQFDNDLAPALLLNNRNGIKSLLLLGYTAPWNATVPGDSNSAPRDVRAWTRYVEAAVRKYSAPPFNLRYFQIWNEAAGKLSGGAQQATFWHGPNFSKDDRKVKPYERAMQDYVERVHLPAARIIRKYNAYVVYGGWPDQGGLSNYYKWLEYRSPASNERMLDWVDYLDTHYLGVSDIDQLYERYVKNGPARGIWQTEIGDAYMKDPHYLPEYFFDFAVWALDHNWDDPNKYVSMIYHWDGYEPFRLTHRGPPTRTYNVSGRSLVVLCHTVSGPLASLPNALKFGPGASGSGLRSGNDIVLQVKAAAGERSVALAGLTRPASREVRVEFIDALTGTVSAPGTVTTTWNDDGLQLNFKVPERVNGAGNDPPTHLAYIAVRSLA
;
A
#
# COMPACT_ATOMS: atom_id res chain seq x y z
N MET A 1 37.78 24.86 -10.14
CA MET A 1 37.84 24.93 -8.67
C MET A 1 36.44 24.59 -8.18
N SER A 2 36.30 23.39 -7.64
CA SER A 2 35.03 22.75 -7.25
C SER A 2 34.98 22.70 -5.73
N VAL A 3 34.07 23.44 -5.12
CA VAL A 3 33.67 23.23 -3.72
C VAL A 3 32.21 23.69 -3.58
N GLY A 4 31.27 22.80 -3.52
CA GLY A 4 29.84 23.19 -3.31
C GLY A 4 28.81 22.07 -3.24
N GLY A 5 29.20 20.81 -3.18
CA GLY A 5 28.24 19.70 -3.35
C GLY A 5 27.99 18.76 -2.17
N ARG A 6 28.37 19.07 -0.93
CA ARG A 6 28.31 18.08 0.16
C ARG A 6 27.48 18.42 1.41
N MET A 7 26.80 19.55 1.51
CA MET A 7 26.10 19.90 2.77
C MET A 7 24.58 19.60 2.82
N TYR A 8 23.93 19.30 1.72
CA TYR A 8 22.46 19.10 1.74
C TYR A 8 22.00 17.66 1.97
N SER A 9 22.87 16.67 1.78
CA SER A 9 22.50 15.25 1.97
C SER A 9 22.44 14.79 3.45
N GLY A 10 23.12 15.48 4.34
CA GLY A 10 23.19 15.13 5.77
C GLY A 10 21.96 15.58 6.59
N LEU A 11 21.42 16.76 6.29
CA LEU A 11 20.28 17.32 7.04
C LEU A 11 18.95 16.64 6.71
N ALA A 12 18.75 16.25 5.45
CA ALA A 12 17.56 15.50 5.05
C ALA A 12 17.52 14.11 5.71
N ARG A 13 18.68 13.46 5.91
CA ARG A 13 18.76 12.16 6.58
C ARG A 13 18.45 12.24 8.08
N ALA A 14 18.93 13.26 8.77
CA ALA A 14 18.69 13.42 10.21
C ALA A 14 17.25 13.76 10.53
N GLY A 15 16.62 14.62 9.72
CA GLY A 15 15.24 15.04 9.92
C GLY A 15 14.23 13.92 9.71
N ARG A 16 14.37 13.12 8.65
CA ARG A 16 13.50 11.97 8.39
C ARG A 16 13.62 10.90 9.49
N ARG A 17 14.83 10.61 9.97
CA ARG A 17 15.03 9.65 11.06
C ARG A 17 14.29 10.03 12.33
N ARG A 18 14.14 11.33 12.66
CA ARG A 18 13.43 11.77 13.87
C ARG A 18 11.92 11.68 13.74
N ALA A 19 11.35 12.10 12.63
CA ALA A 19 9.90 11.99 12.40
C ALA A 19 9.43 10.51 12.45
N LEU A 20 10.23 9.62 11.91
CA LEU A 20 9.94 8.20 11.82
C LEU A 20 10.15 7.43 13.14
N ARG A 21 11.07 7.87 14.00
CA ARG A 21 11.17 7.31 15.35
C ARG A 21 9.92 7.57 16.18
N THR A 22 9.25 8.69 15.97
CA THR A 22 8.00 9.02 16.68
C THR A 22 6.84 8.15 16.18
N ILE A 23 6.79 7.82 14.90
CA ILE A 23 5.77 6.90 14.35
C ILE A 23 6.01 5.47 14.84
N ALA A 24 7.24 4.99 14.83
CA ALA A 24 7.58 3.66 15.35
C ALA A 24 7.21 3.50 16.84
N ALA A 25 7.44 4.55 17.65
CA ALA A 25 7.06 4.52 19.06
C ALA A 25 5.53 4.52 19.29
N LEU A 26 4.77 5.18 18.42
CA LEU A 26 3.30 5.20 18.50
C LEU A 26 2.66 3.90 17.99
N VAL A 27 3.23 3.27 16.97
CA VAL A 27 2.71 2.00 16.44
C VAL A 27 3.06 0.82 17.35
N SER A 28 4.23 0.84 17.99
CA SER A 28 4.61 -0.22 18.98
C SER A 28 3.78 -0.19 20.26
N ALA A 29 3.16 0.95 20.60
CA ALA A 29 2.32 1.08 21.79
C ALA A 29 0.82 0.87 21.54
N ALA A 30 0.38 0.72 20.30
CA ALA A 30 -1.03 0.82 19.93
C ALA A 30 -1.60 -0.37 19.15
N ILE A 31 -0.97 -1.53 19.17
CA ILE A 31 -1.62 -2.76 18.70
C ILE A 31 -1.84 -3.72 19.89
N PRO A 32 -2.82 -3.47 20.75
CA PRO A 32 -3.63 -4.55 21.25
C PRO A 32 -4.64 -4.83 20.14
N LEU A 33 -4.48 -5.90 19.43
CA LEU A 33 -5.53 -6.51 18.60
C LEU A 33 -6.78 -6.72 19.46
N ALA A 34 -7.62 -5.69 19.55
CA ALA A 34 -8.95 -5.80 20.10
C ALA A 34 -9.91 -6.34 19.01
N TYR A 35 -9.60 -7.50 18.46
CA TYR A 35 -10.61 -8.35 17.85
C TYR A 35 -11.24 -9.21 18.96
N GLY A 36 -12.18 -8.61 19.67
CA GLY A 36 -12.85 -9.30 20.75
C GLY A 36 -13.99 -8.53 21.34
N LYS A 37 -14.92 -8.02 20.54
CA LYS A 37 -16.31 -7.81 20.94
C LYS A 37 -17.21 -7.94 19.72
N THR A 38 -17.48 -9.16 19.32
CA THR A 38 -18.66 -9.46 18.55
C THR A 38 -19.85 -9.51 19.50
N SER A 39 -20.73 -8.55 19.38
CA SER A 39 -22.11 -8.71 19.85
C SER A 39 -22.72 -9.88 19.08
N PRO A 40 -23.48 -10.78 19.73
CA PRO A 40 -24.11 -11.89 19.02
C PRO A 40 -25.25 -11.32 18.16
N SER A 41 -25.03 -11.19 16.86
CA SER A 41 -26.12 -11.11 15.91
C SER A 41 -26.59 -12.53 15.62
N SER A 42 -27.77 -12.86 16.12
CA SER A 42 -28.55 -13.99 15.65
C SER A 42 -28.87 -13.83 14.17
N GLY A 43 -28.30 -14.65 13.32
CA GLY A 43 -28.62 -14.61 11.90
C GLY A 43 -27.90 -15.67 11.12
N THR A 44 -28.64 -16.69 10.73
CA THR A 44 -28.53 -17.50 9.51
C THR A 44 -27.14 -17.63 8.90
N GLY A 45 -26.64 -18.85 8.80
CA GLY A 45 -25.33 -19.21 8.24
C GLY A 45 -25.01 -18.48 6.96
N THR A 46 -24.13 -17.50 7.04
CA THR A 46 -23.54 -16.87 5.89
C THR A 46 -22.54 -17.84 5.28
N GLN A 47 -22.89 -18.40 4.13
CA GLN A 47 -21.90 -19.01 3.25
C GLN A 47 -20.77 -17.99 3.09
N GLY A 48 -19.53 -18.38 3.39
CA GLY A 48 -18.36 -17.54 3.24
C GLY A 48 -18.37 -16.90 1.84
N ARG A 49 -18.24 -15.59 1.77
CA ARG A 49 -18.20 -14.88 0.50
C ARG A 49 -16.98 -15.34 -0.29
N SER A 50 -17.20 -15.89 -1.46
CA SER A 50 -16.15 -16.23 -2.40
C SER A 50 -15.57 -14.95 -3.01
N SER A 51 -14.28 -14.89 -3.20
CA SER A 51 -13.57 -13.78 -3.87
C SER A 51 -13.79 -13.72 -5.38
N GLY A 52 -14.79 -14.37 -5.93
CA GLY A 52 -15.01 -14.35 -7.38
C GLY A 52 -13.81 -14.86 -8.21
N GLY A 53 -12.92 -15.61 -7.60
CA GLY A 53 -11.70 -16.11 -8.22
C GLY A 53 -10.45 -15.22 -8.01
N ARG A 54 -10.59 -14.06 -7.35
CA ARG A 54 -9.46 -13.15 -7.06
C ARG A 54 -8.48 -13.77 -6.05
N ARG A 55 -7.21 -13.42 -6.20
CA ARG A 55 -6.09 -13.93 -5.42
C ARG A 55 -5.42 -12.82 -4.63
N ILE A 56 -4.60 -13.16 -3.63
CA ILE A 56 -3.83 -12.18 -2.88
C ILE A 56 -2.92 -11.34 -3.80
N THR A 57 -2.41 -11.94 -4.86
CA THR A 57 -1.58 -11.26 -5.86
C THR A 57 -2.29 -10.11 -6.58
N ASP A 58 -3.63 -10.09 -6.61
CA ASP A 58 -4.39 -9.02 -7.27
C ASP A 58 -4.31 -7.68 -6.54
N MET A 59 -3.84 -7.68 -5.29
CA MET A 59 -3.70 -6.47 -4.48
C MET A 59 -2.25 -6.07 -4.20
N ILE A 60 -1.26 -6.87 -4.60
CA ILE A 60 0.15 -6.57 -4.33
C ILE A 60 0.75 -5.75 -5.47
N GLY A 61 1.34 -4.62 -5.14
CA GLY A 61 2.03 -3.75 -6.07
C GLY A 61 3.39 -3.29 -5.56
N SER A 62 4.18 -2.67 -6.43
CA SER A 62 5.45 -2.05 -6.09
C SER A 62 5.59 -0.68 -6.73
N ASN A 63 6.19 0.27 -6.04
CA ASN A 63 6.61 1.53 -6.65
C ASN A 63 7.73 1.24 -7.65
N GLY A 64 7.65 1.89 -8.81
CA GLY A 64 8.52 1.63 -9.94
C GLY A 64 7.92 0.61 -10.91
N TRP A 65 8.75 0.07 -11.77
CA TRP A 65 8.38 -0.93 -12.77
C TRP A 65 9.50 -1.96 -12.94
N ALA A 66 9.13 -3.08 -13.52
CA ALA A 66 10.10 -4.05 -13.97
C ALA A 66 10.94 -3.46 -15.12
N GLY A 67 12.21 -3.20 -14.90
CA GLY A 67 13.08 -2.59 -15.90
C GLY A 67 13.54 -3.54 -17.02
N ALA A 68 13.37 -4.84 -16.81
CA ALA A 68 13.75 -5.88 -17.78
C ALA A 68 12.91 -7.15 -17.58
N SER A 69 12.93 -8.06 -18.54
CA SER A 69 12.13 -9.30 -18.48
C SER A 69 12.44 -10.16 -17.23
N ARG A 70 13.69 -10.17 -16.77
CA ARG A 70 14.06 -10.87 -15.52
C ARG A 70 13.42 -10.26 -14.28
N ASP A 71 13.19 -8.93 -14.28
CA ASP A 71 12.54 -8.24 -13.17
C ASP A 71 11.06 -8.61 -13.14
N VAL A 72 10.44 -8.79 -14.30
CA VAL A 72 9.07 -9.27 -14.42
C VAL A 72 8.91 -10.64 -13.78
N GLU A 73 9.84 -11.56 -14.01
CA GLU A 73 9.76 -12.88 -13.40
C GLU A 73 9.87 -12.82 -11.87
N MET A 74 10.81 -12.03 -11.34
CA MET A 74 10.92 -11.81 -9.91
C MET A 74 9.65 -11.16 -9.34
N TRP A 75 9.07 -10.18 -10.03
CA TRP A 75 7.83 -9.55 -9.62
C TRP A 75 6.67 -10.54 -9.58
N ARG A 76 6.55 -11.41 -10.58
CA ARG A 76 5.54 -12.46 -10.59
C ARG A 76 5.67 -13.42 -9.40
N GLN A 77 6.89 -13.82 -9.08
CA GLN A 77 7.17 -14.71 -7.94
C GLN A 77 6.81 -14.04 -6.61
N MET A 78 7.03 -12.72 -6.48
CA MET A 78 6.60 -11.92 -5.33
C MET A 78 5.10 -11.56 -5.37
N GLY A 79 4.35 -12.00 -6.39
CA GLY A 79 2.93 -11.69 -6.55
C GLY A 79 2.61 -10.25 -6.94
N ILE A 80 3.61 -9.48 -7.40
CA ILE A 80 3.42 -8.09 -7.80
C ILE A 80 2.66 -8.03 -9.12
N SER A 81 1.46 -7.49 -9.10
CA SER A 81 0.56 -7.32 -10.25
C SER A 81 0.32 -5.85 -10.63
N TRP A 82 0.89 -4.92 -9.86
CA TRP A 82 0.77 -3.49 -10.09
C TRP A 82 2.13 -2.80 -9.97
N GLY A 83 2.36 -1.81 -10.85
CA GLY A 83 3.47 -0.87 -10.75
C GLY A 83 2.96 0.56 -10.60
N ARG A 84 3.68 1.41 -9.88
CA ARG A 84 3.39 2.85 -9.75
C ARG A 84 4.63 3.64 -10.12
N ASP A 85 4.47 4.61 -11.02
CA ASP A 85 5.52 5.56 -11.36
C ASP A 85 4.95 6.92 -11.71
N SER A 86 5.81 7.91 -11.92
CA SER A 86 5.42 9.29 -12.11
C SER A 86 5.93 9.88 -13.42
N VAL A 87 5.08 10.70 -14.02
CA VAL A 87 5.43 11.58 -15.12
C VAL A 87 5.09 13.02 -14.77
N GLY A 88 5.87 13.94 -15.27
CA GLY A 88 5.68 15.39 -15.12
C GLY A 88 5.77 16.14 -16.43
N PRO A 89 5.57 17.46 -16.42
CA PRO A 89 5.72 18.30 -17.60
C PRO A 89 7.15 18.28 -18.14
N GLY A 90 7.28 18.41 -19.46
CA GLY A 90 8.56 18.57 -20.12
C GLY A 90 9.22 19.93 -19.89
N GLN A 91 10.23 20.22 -20.69
CA GLN A 91 10.96 21.49 -20.69
C GLN A 91 10.08 22.64 -21.24
N PRO A 92 10.47 23.91 -21.08
CA PRO A 92 9.71 25.06 -21.59
C PRO A 92 9.45 25.04 -23.10
N ASP A 93 10.31 24.44 -23.88
CA ASP A 93 10.20 24.27 -25.34
C ASP A 93 9.27 23.10 -25.74
N SER A 94 9.09 22.12 -24.86
CA SER A 94 8.22 20.95 -25.05
C SER A 94 7.35 20.67 -23.82
N PRO A 95 6.57 21.64 -23.33
CA PRO A 95 5.95 21.59 -22.00
C PRO A 95 4.83 20.56 -21.87
N THR A 96 4.31 20.08 -22.99
CA THR A 96 3.25 19.07 -23.04
C THR A 96 3.78 17.64 -23.20
N GLU A 97 5.07 17.46 -23.48
CA GLU A 97 5.64 16.12 -23.54
C GLU A 97 5.78 15.54 -22.14
N PRO A 98 5.09 14.42 -21.83
CA PRO A 98 5.22 13.80 -20.52
C PRO A 98 6.61 13.17 -20.37
N VAL A 99 7.35 13.61 -19.36
CA VAL A 99 8.66 13.08 -19.02
C VAL A 99 8.60 12.37 -17.67
N ARG A 100 9.45 11.39 -17.48
CA ARG A 100 9.57 10.73 -16.19
C ARG A 100 10.23 11.66 -15.18
N VAL A 101 9.65 11.78 -14.00
CA VAL A 101 10.14 12.66 -12.93
C VAL A 101 10.20 11.94 -11.59
N ASP A 102 11.06 12.41 -10.71
CA ASP A 102 11.04 12.07 -9.31
C ASP A 102 10.28 13.12 -8.49
N LYS A 103 10.17 12.89 -7.18
CA LYS A 103 9.51 13.82 -6.24
C LYS A 103 10.15 15.20 -6.12
N THR A 104 11.35 15.38 -6.64
CA THR A 104 12.04 16.68 -6.68
C THR A 104 11.79 17.41 -8.01
N GLY A 105 11.03 16.80 -8.92
CA GLY A 105 10.82 17.28 -10.28
C GLY A 105 12.02 17.06 -11.19
N SER A 106 13.03 16.32 -10.73
CA SER A 106 14.16 15.94 -11.57
C SER A 106 13.67 15.00 -12.66
N GLN A 107 14.06 15.29 -13.88
CA GLN A 107 13.71 14.49 -15.04
C GLN A 107 14.72 13.35 -15.22
N PHE A 108 14.19 12.19 -15.64
CA PHE A 108 15.01 11.07 -16.05
C PHE A 108 15.09 11.03 -17.57
N ASP A 109 16.26 10.70 -18.09
CA ASP A 109 16.52 10.65 -19.52
C ASP A 109 15.77 9.50 -20.25
N ASN A 110 15.20 8.57 -19.52
CA ASN A 110 14.52 7.41 -20.10
C ASN A 110 13.01 7.62 -20.19
N ASP A 111 12.46 7.30 -21.34
CA ASP A 111 11.01 7.26 -21.56
C ASP A 111 10.37 6.14 -20.72
N LEU A 112 9.22 6.43 -20.10
CA LEU A 112 8.44 5.47 -19.33
C LEU A 112 7.68 4.46 -20.23
N ALA A 113 7.41 4.82 -21.47
CA ALA A 113 6.60 4.02 -22.38
C ALA A 113 7.07 2.57 -22.55
N PRO A 114 8.37 2.27 -22.75
CA PRO A 114 8.85 0.89 -22.86
C PRO A 114 8.55 0.05 -21.62
N ALA A 115 8.69 0.63 -20.42
CA ALA A 115 8.42 -0.04 -19.17
C ALA A 115 6.93 -0.34 -18.98
N LEU A 116 6.05 0.62 -19.28
CA LEU A 116 4.61 0.42 -19.24
C LEU A 116 4.16 -0.67 -20.22
N LEU A 117 4.74 -0.71 -21.43
CA LEU A 117 4.44 -1.76 -22.41
C LEU A 117 4.94 -3.13 -21.96
N LEU A 118 6.10 -3.19 -21.32
CA LEU A 118 6.61 -4.43 -20.75
C LEU A 118 5.67 -4.94 -19.65
N ASN A 119 5.24 -4.06 -18.75
CA ASN A 119 4.26 -4.40 -17.72
C ASN A 119 2.95 -4.94 -18.33
N ASN A 120 2.35 -4.20 -19.25
CA ASN A 120 1.09 -4.59 -19.89
C ASN A 120 1.16 -5.97 -20.56
N ARG A 121 2.23 -6.25 -21.31
CA ARG A 121 2.45 -7.55 -21.97
C ARG A 121 2.56 -8.71 -20.98
N ASN A 122 2.90 -8.41 -19.76
CA ASN A 122 3.08 -9.38 -18.68
C ASN A 122 1.94 -9.39 -17.67
N GLY A 123 0.83 -8.70 -17.94
CA GLY A 123 -0.33 -8.65 -17.06
C GLY A 123 -0.15 -7.80 -15.80
N ILE A 124 0.96 -7.03 -15.72
CA ILE A 124 1.20 -6.09 -14.63
C ILE A 124 0.50 -4.78 -15.01
N LYS A 125 -0.44 -4.36 -14.18
CA LYS A 125 -1.18 -3.11 -14.34
C LYS A 125 -0.35 -1.93 -13.85
N SER A 126 -0.68 -0.71 -14.29
CA SER A 126 0.07 0.49 -13.89
C SER A 126 -0.87 1.55 -13.36
N LEU A 127 -0.47 2.13 -12.22
CA LEU A 127 -0.95 3.39 -11.71
C LEU A 127 0.04 4.48 -12.10
N LEU A 128 -0.43 5.51 -12.82
CA LEU A 128 0.42 6.60 -13.25
C LEU A 128 0.17 7.84 -12.41
N LEU A 129 1.20 8.30 -11.70
CA LEU A 129 1.18 9.54 -10.96
C LEU A 129 1.48 10.71 -11.90
N LEU A 130 0.61 11.70 -11.90
CA LEU A 130 0.76 12.97 -12.60
C LEU A 130 1.30 14.01 -11.62
N GLY A 131 2.51 14.41 -11.74
CA GLY A 131 3.23 15.36 -10.91
C GLY A 131 4.68 15.41 -11.37
N TYR A 132 5.44 16.36 -11.07
CA TYR A 132 5.16 17.47 -10.17
C TYR A 132 5.08 18.76 -11.00
N THR A 133 4.99 19.95 -10.36
CA THR A 133 5.13 21.21 -11.10
C THR A 133 6.51 21.31 -11.70
N ALA A 134 6.61 21.64 -12.99
CA ALA A 134 7.90 21.87 -13.61
C ALA A 134 8.61 23.06 -12.92
N PRO A 135 9.92 23.00 -12.64
CA PRO A 135 10.65 24.07 -11.96
C PRO A 135 10.48 25.45 -12.60
N TRP A 136 10.39 25.49 -13.93
CA TRP A 136 10.18 26.74 -14.69
C TRP A 136 8.75 27.29 -14.54
N ASN A 137 7.76 26.47 -14.18
CA ASN A 137 6.36 26.87 -13.95
C ASN A 137 6.01 26.93 -12.45
N ALA A 138 6.94 26.69 -11.57
CA ALA A 138 6.71 26.67 -10.13
C ALA A 138 6.42 28.08 -9.58
N THR A 139 5.44 28.19 -8.67
CA THR A 139 5.13 29.43 -7.96
C THR A 139 6.30 29.85 -7.06
N VAL A 140 6.90 28.91 -6.39
CA VAL A 140 8.19 29.10 -5.71
C VAL A 140 9.28 28.68 -6.69
N PRO A 141 10.09 29.62 -7.17
CA PRO A 141 11.06 29.35 -8.23
C PRO A 141 11.97 28.17 -7.91
N GLY A 142 12.03 27.19 -8.82
CA GLY A 142 12.85 26.00 -8.68
C GLY A 142 12.28 24.92 -7.74
N ASP A 143 11.14 25.15 -7.09
CA ASP A 143 10.52 24.19 -6.18
C ASP A 143 9.34 23.47 -6.86
N SER A 144 9.59 22.26 -7.33
CA SER A 144 8.59 21.41 -7.99
C SER A 144 7.42 20.99 -7.08
N ASN A 145 7.56 21.16 -5.78
CA ASN A 145 6.49 20.92 -4.81
C ASN A 145 5.61 22.14 -4.57
N SER A 146 5.71 23.16 -5.40
CA SER A 146 4.86 24.34 -5.36
C SER A 146 3.81 24.34 -6.47
N ALA A 147 2.73 25.11 -6.26
CA ALA A 147 1.66 25.24 -7.25
C ALA A 147 2.20 25.73 -8.62
N PRO A 148 1.60 25.30 -9.73
CA PRO A 148 1.96 25.86 -11.03
C PRO A 148 1.57 27.35 -11.12
N ARG A 149 2.47 28.22 -11.61
CA ARG A 149 2.16 29.62 -11.91
C ARG A 149 1.11 29.73 -13.01
N ASP A 150 1.36 29.02 -14.11
CA ASP A 150 0.41 28.89 -15.21
C ASP A 150 -0.33 27.56 -15.10
N VAL A 151 -1.56 27.61 -14.62
CA VAL A 151 -2.45 26.45 -14.53
C VAL A 151 -2.78 25.90 -15.92
N ARG A 152 -2.75 26.72 -16.97
CA ARG A 152 -2.99 26.24 -18.34
C ARG A 152 -1.84 25.36 -18.82
N ALA A 153 -0.60 25.68 -18.46
CA ALA A 153 0.54 24.81 -18.76
C ALA A 153 0.41 23.47 -18.06
N TRP A 154 0.01 23.47 -16.79
CA TRP A 154 -0.29 22.24 -16.04
C TRP A 154 -1.39 21.40 -16.71
N THR A 155 -2.52 22.01 -17.03
CA THR A 155 -3.64 21.29 -17.66
C THR A 155 -3.32 20.76 -19.05
N ARG A 156 -2.56 21.50 -19.87
CA ARG A 156 -2.10 21.00 -21.17
C ARG A 156 -1.22 19.77 -21.04
N TYR A 157 -0.31 19.77 -20.08
CA TYR A 157 0.52 18.62 -19.77
C TYR A 157 -0.34 17.42 -19.32
N VAL A 158 -1.25 17.62 -18.35
CA VAL A 158 -2.14 16.56 -17.85
C VAL A 158 -2.96 15.97 -19.00
N GLU A 159 -3.52 16.80 -19.87
CA GLU A 159 -4.29 16.35 -21.03
C GLU A 159 -3.44 15.51 -21.99
N ALA A 160 -2.21 15.95 -22.27
CA ALA A 160 -1.28 15.21 -23.11
C ALA A 160 -0.92 13.84 -22.52
N ALA A 161 -0.60 13.80 -21.21
CA ALA A 161 -0.28 12.57 -20.50
C ALA A 161 -1.47 11.60 -20.46
N VAL A 162 -2.64 12.08 -20.04
CA VAL A 162 -3.85 11.23 -19.94
C VAL A 162 -4.24 10.72 -21.30
N ARG A 163 -4.25 11.56 -22.34
CA ARG A 163 -4.56 11.16 -23.72
C ARG A 163 -3.58 10.08 -24.24
N LYS A 164 -2.26 10.29 -24.03
CA LYS A 164 -1.22 9.33 -24.47
C LYS A 164 -1.42 7.98 -23.79
N TYR A 165 -1.52 7.97 -22.48
CA TYR A 165 -1.46 6.73 -21.72
C TYR A 165 -2.82 6.03 -21.52
N SER A 166 -3.95 6.71 -21.69
CA SER A 166 -5.26 6.06 -21.72
C SER A 166 -5.60 5.37 -23.03
N ALA A 167 -4.92 5.75 -24.12
CA ALA A 167 -5.09 5.17 -25.43
C ALA A 167 -4.26 3.87 -25.60
N PRO A 168 -4.63 3.03 -26.60
CA PRO A 168 -3.74 1.93 -27.02
C PRO A 168 -2.35 2.45 -27.44
N PRO A 169 -1.29 1.69 -27.17
CA PRO A 169 -1.26 0.34 -26.58
C PRO A 169 -1.22 0.32 -25.04
N PHE A 170 -1.23 1.46 -24.37
CA PHE A 170 -1.09 1.55 -22.91
C PHE A 170 -2.36 1.18 -22.16
N ASN A 171 -3.51 1.76 -22.56
CA ASN A 171 -4.84 1.52 -21.99
C ASN A 171 -4.93 1.75 -20.46
N LEU A 172 -4.17 2.71 -19.92
CA LEU A 172 -4.22 3.02 -18.51
C LEU A 172 -5.57 3.64 -18.13
N ARG A 173 -6.07 3.25 -16.96
CA ARG A 173 -7.35 3.73 -16.43
C ARG A 173 -7.23 4.46 -15.11
N TYR A 174 -6.09 4.38 -14.42
CA TYR A 174 -5.90 4.93 -13.09
C TYR A 174 -4.79 5.98 -13.15
N PHE A 175 -5.15 7.21 -12.78
CA PHE A 175 -4.22 8.33 -12.73
C PHE A 175 -4.26 8.95 -11.34
N GLN A 176 -3.12 8.98 -10.69
CA GLN A 176 -2.95 9.61 -9.40
C GLN A 176 -2.55 11.07 -9.59
N ILE A 177 -3.22 11.98 -8.89
CA ILE A 177 -2.89 13.41 -8.98
C ILE A 177 -1.97 13.76 -7.81
N TRP A 178 -0.68 13.99 -8.11
CA TRP A 178 0.33 14.38 -7.13
C TRP A 178 0.73 13.28 -6.15
N ASN A 179 1.59 13.65 -5.18
CA ASN A 179 2.06 12.78 -4.08
C ASN A 179 2.19 13.57 -2.79
N GLU A 180 1.50 13.13 -1.74
CA GLU A 180 1.62 13.66 -0.37
C GLU A 180 1.55 15.19 -0.27
N ALA A 181 0.59 15.81 -0.94
CA ALA A 181 0.40 17.26 -0.92
C ALA A 181 0.19 17.82 0.50
N ALA A 182 -0.35 17.01 1.41
CA ALA A 182 -0.69 17.38 2.77
C ALA A 182 0.34 16.92 3.82
N GLY A 183 1.52 16.47 3.40
CA GLY A 183 2.53 15.94 4.32
C GLY A 183 3.06 16.98 5.31
N LYS A 184 3.57 16.50 6.45
CA LYS A 184 4.30 17.31 7.43
C LYS A 184 5.78 17.40 7.09
N LEU A 185 6.40 18.56 7.34
CA LEU A 185 7.85 18.64 7.37
C LEU A 185 8.42 17.95 8.61
N SER A 186 9.60 17.38 8.45
CA SER A 186 10.38 16.83 9.54
C SER A 186 10.61 17.90 10.62
N GLY A 187 10.24 17.60 11.85
CA GLY A 187 10.32 18.51 12.99
C GLY A 187 8.96 18.79 13.64
N GLY A 188 7.89 18.17 13.16
CA GLY A 188 6.57 18.16 13.83
C GLY A 188 5.71 19.40 13.57
N ALA A 189 6.19 20.37 12.78
CA ALA A 189 5.36 21.49 12.38
C ALA A 189 4.29 21.02 11.39
N GLN A 190 3.05 21.42 11.62
CA GLN A 190 1.97 21.18 10.65
C GLN A 190 2.17 22.03 9.43
N GLN A 191 2.76 21.47 8.41
CA GLN A 191 3.04 22.12 7.14
C GLN A 191 2.69 21.17 6.01
N ALA A 192 2.22 21.72 4.89
CA ALA A 192 2.16 20.98 3.65
C ALA A 192 3.58 20.72 3.16
N THR A 193 4.08 19.52 3.35
CA THR A 193 5.49 19.18 3.11
C THR A 193 5.89 19.32 1.67
N PHE A 194 4.97 18.93 0.79
CA PHE A 194 5.18 18.88 -0.66
C PHE A 194 4.38 19.96 -1.39
N TRP A 195 3.86 20.94 -0.67
CA TRP A 195 3.05 21.98 -1.25
C TRP A 195 3.35 23.34 -0.66
N HIS A 196 3.76 24.26 -1.52
CA HIS A 196 3.97 25.66 -1.22
C HIS A 196 3.17 26.47 -2.25
N GLY A 197 2.01 26.95 -1.87
CA GLY A 197 1.13 27.68 -2.77
C GLY A 197 1.67 29.07 -3.17
N PRO A 198 0.93 29.79 -4.02
CA PRO A 198 1.34 31.12 -4.49
C PRO A 198 1.49 32.16 -3.36
N ASN A 199 0.86 31.92 -2.23
CA ASN A 199 0.95 32.79 -1.06
C ASN A 199 1.99 32.31 -0.03
N PHE A 200 2.83 31.35 -0.39
CA PHE A 200 3.83 30.81 0.50
C PHE A 200 4.91 31.84 0.82
N SER A 201 5.19 32.04 2.11
CA SER A 201 6.38 32.71 2.62
C SER A 201 7.07 31.83 3.66
N LYS A 202 8.34 32.11 3.97
CA LYS A 202 9.05 31.41 5.06
C LYS A 202 8.34 31.57 6.40
N ASP A 203 7.62 32.66 6.60
CA ASP A 203 6.88 32.96 7.81
C ASP A 203 5.54 32.23 7.86
N ASP A 204 4.92 31.95 6.73
CA ASP A 204 3.69 31.16 6.62
C ASP A 204 3.88 29.72 7.07
N ARG A 205 5.09 29.18 7.04
CA ARG A 205 5.42 27.88 7.61
C ARG A 205 5.08 27.75 9.08
N LYS A 206 5.04 28.89 9.79
CA LYS A 206 4.79 28.93 11.22
C LYS A 206 3.32 29.16 11.58
N VAL A 207 2.50 29.67 10.67
CA VAL A 207 1.26 30.32 11.05
C VAL A 207 -0.03 29.61 10.63
N LYS A 208 -0.14 28.91 9.56
CA LYS A 208 -1.31 28.07 9.13
C LYS A 208 -1.23 27.69 7.65
N PRO A 209 -0.27 26.90 7.25
CA PRO A 209 -0.05 26.62 5.83
C PRO A 209 -1.07 25.68 5.21
N TYR A 210 -1.80 24.89 6.02
CA TYR A 210 -2.72 23.89 5.49
C TYR A 210 -3.87 24.47 4.68
N GLU A 211 -4.48 25.55 5.13
CA GLU A 211 -5.66 26.11 4.46
C GLU A 211 -5.28 26.68 3.09
N ARG A 212 -4.16 27.40 3.00
CA ARG A 212 -3.66 27.94 1.73
C ARG A 212 -3.12 26.86 0.81
N ALA A 213 -2.34 25.95 1.35
CA ALA A 213 -1.82 24.81 0.59
C ALA A 213 -2.95 23.93 0.07
N MET A 214 -3.97 23.70 0.88
CA MET A 214 -5.16 22.95 0.51
C MET A 214 -5.93 23.66 -0.61
N GLN A 215 -6.15 24.96 -0.50
CA GLN A 215 -6.79 25.76 -1.54
C GLN A 215 -6.00 25.69 -2.87
N ASP A 216 -4.71 25.96 -2.83
CA ASP A 216 -3.86 25.95 -4.01
C ASP A 216 -3.81 24.56 -4.67
N TYR A 217 -3.70 23.50 -3.85
CA TYR A 217 -3.73 22.14 -4.35
C TYR A 217 -5.05 21.83 -5.03
N VAL A 218 -6.17 22.07 -4.36
CA VAL A 218 -7.48 21.72 -4.90
C VAL A 218 -7.81 22.53 -6.15
N GLU A 219 -7.65 23.86 -6.11
CA GLU A 219 -8.11 24.74 -7.20
C GLU A 219 -7.16 24.78 -8.40
N ARG A 220 -5.87 24.63 -8.17
CA ARG A 220 -4.85 24.81 -9.23
C ARG A 220 -4.28 23.49 -9.76
N VAL A 221 -4.40 22.39 -8.99
CA VAL A 221 -3.85 21.10 -9.38
C VAL A 221 -4.94 20.04 -9.49
N HIS A 222 -5.65 19.73 -8.39
CA HIS A 222 -6.54 18.57 -8.34
C HIS A 222 -7.75 18.71 -9.25
N LEU A 223 -8.60 19.71 -9.03
CA LEU A 223 -9.83 19.88 -9.81
C LEU A 223 -9.58 20.01 -11.33
N PRO A 224 -8.59 20.82 -11.79
CA PRO A 224 -8.30 20.89 -13.21
C PRO A 224 -7.84 19.55 -13.81
N ALA A 225 -6.99 18.81 -13.10
CA ALA A 225 -6.52 17.51 -13.55
C ALA A 225 -7.62 16.44 -13.52
N ALA A 226 -8.43 16.41 -12.48
CA ALA A 226 -9.51 15.43 -12.31
C ALA A 226 -10.57 15.55 -13.42
N ARG A 227 -10.92 16.76 -13.82
CA ARG A 227 -11.83 16.99 -14.96
C ARG A 227 -11.28 16.40 -16.25
N ILE A 228 -10.00 16.56 -16.50
CA ILE A 228 -9.32 16.00 -17.66
C ILE A 228 -9.33 14.48 -17.60
N ILE A 229 -8.94 13.88 -16.48
CA ILE A 229 -8.89 12.43 -16.32
C ILE A 229 -10.28 11.82 -16.63
N ARG A 230 -11.36 12.38 -16.07
CA ARG A 230 -12.72 11.90 -16.32
C ARG A 230 -13.19 12.10 -17.75
N LYS A 231 -12.74 13.16 -18.44
CA LYS A 231 -13.00 13.37 -19.89
C LYS A 231 -12.54 12.19 -20.73
N TYR A 232 -11.49 11.49 -20.31
CA TYR A 232 -10.93 10.31 -20.98
C TYR A 232 -11.46 8.98 -20.41
N ASN A 233 -12.56 9.00 -19.65
CA ASN A 233 -13.16 7.82 -19.00
C ASN A 233 -12.15 7.05 -18.12
N ALA A 234 -11.24 7.77 -17.49
CA ALA A 234 -10.28 7.24 -16.54
C ALA A 234 -10.65 7.62 -15.09
N TYR A 235 -10.05 6.95 -14.14
CA TYR A 235 -10.32 7.13 -12.72
C TYR A 235 -9.29 8.03 -12.06
N VAL A 236 -9.78 8.87 -11.17
CA VAL A 236 -8.98 9.77 -10.35
C VAL A 236 -8.59 9.07 -9.04
N VAL A 237 -7.31 8.87 -8.82
CA VAL A 237 -6.76 8.42 -7.55
C VAL A 237 -6.21 9.63 -6.80
N TYR A 238 -6.54 9.77 -5.51
CA TYR A 238 -6.04 10.84 -4.67
C TYR A 238 -4.50 10.78 -4.53
N GLY A 239 -3.86 11.89 -4.25
CA GLY A 239 -2.40 12.04 -4.26
C GLY A 239 -1.65 11.49 -3.05
N GLY A 240 -2.22 10.54 -2.31
CA GLY A 240 -1.61 9.92 -1.16
C GLY A 240 -1.70 10.74 0.12
N TRP A 241 -2.21 10.15 1.17
CA TRP A 241 -2.21 10.74 2.51
C TRP A 241 -1.08 10.12 3.34
N PRO A 242 -0.11 10.90 3.80
CA PRO A 242 1.11 10.36 4.40
C PRO A 242 1.01 10.05 5.90
N ASP A 243 -0.16 9.79 6.43
CA ASP A 243 -0.42 9.55 7.88
C ASP A 243 0.22 10.62 8.81
N GLN A 244 0.24 11.85 8.38
CA GLN A 244 0.81 12.92 9.20
C GLN A 244 -0.27 13.94 9.54
N GLY A 245 -0.65 13.97 10.80
CA GLY A 245 -1.71 14.85 11.30
C GLY A 245 -3.06 14.17 11.49
N GLY A 246 -3.11 12.83 11.33
CA GLY A 246 -4.26 12.00 11.60
C GLY A 246 -5.41 12.14 10.61
N LEU A 247 -6.38 11.25 10.68
CA LEU A 247 -7.53 11.21 9.76
C LEU A 247 -8.38 12.48 9.77
N SER A 248 -8.42 13.22 10.89
CA SER A 248 -9.18 14.48 10.95
C SER A 248 -8.68 15.52 9.94
N ASN A 249 -7.38 15.58 9.67
CA ASN A 249 -6.84 16.43 8.63
C ASN A 249 -7.11 15.88 7.23
N TYR A 250 -7.04 14.55 7.08
CA TYR A 250 -7.43 13.91 5.82
C TYR A 250 -8.88 14.26 5.45
N TYR A 251 -9.79 14.21 6.41
CA TYR A 251 -11.17 14.60 6.19
C TYR A 251 -11.30 16.05 5.74
N LYS A 252 -10.54 16.99 6.32
CA LYS A 252 -10.55 18.39 5.91
C LYS A 252 -10.14 18.57 4.44
N TRP A 253 -9.14 17.82 3.98
CA TRP A 253 -8.68 17.88 2.59
C TRP A 253 -9.72 17.29 1.65
N LEU A 254 -10.29 16.14 1.95
CA LEU A 254 -11.33 15.51 1.14
C LEU A 254 -12.61 16.34 1.08
N GLU A 255 -13.02 16.91 2.20
CA GLU A 255 -14.25 17.70 2.32
C GLU A 255 -14.06 19.18 1.91
N TYR A 256 -12.84 19.57 1.54
CA TYR A 256 -12.60 20.94 1.10
C TYR A 256 -13.49 21.31 -0.08
N ARG A 257 -14.16 22.46 0.05
CA ARG A 257 -15.00 23.05 -0.99
C ARG A 257 -14.36 24.32 -1.51
N SER A 258 -14.12 24.37 -2.81
CA SER A 258 -13.53 25.54 -3.46
C SER A 258 -14.48 26.76 -3.33
N PRO A 259 -14.04 27.88 -2.78
CA PRO A 259 -14.81 29.11 -2.80
C PRO A 259 -15.06 29.63 -4.22
N ALA A 260 -14.20 29.33 -5.17
CA ALA A 260 -14.29 29.82 -6.54
C ALA A 260 -15.35 29.07 -7.36
N SER A 261 -15.51 27.75 -7.15
CA SER A 261 -16.42 26.93 -7.96
C SER A 261 -17.51 26.22 -7.15
N ASN A 262 -17.47 26.30 -5.83
CA ASN A 262 -18.30 25.54 -4.90
C ASN A 262 -18.22 24.02 -5.06
N GLU A 263 -17.23 23.49 -5.78
CA GLU A 263 -17.00 22.08 -5.95
C GLU A 263 -16.25 21.50 -4.75
N ARG A 264 -16.67 20.35 -4.29
CA ARG A 264 -15.97 19.62 -3.22
C ARG A 264 -14.91 18.73 -3.84
N MET A 265 -13.72 18.68 -3.25
CA MET A 265 -12.62 17.85 -3.76
C MET A 265 -13.00 16.36 -3.84
N LEU A 266 -13.67 15.83 -2.81
CA LEU A 266 -14.11 14.43 -2.77
C LEU A 266 -15.01 14.03 -3.96
N ASP A 267 -15.79 14.95 -4.49
CA ASP A 267 -16.67 14.68 -5.66
C ASP A 267 -15.85 14.41 -6.93
N TRP A 268 -14.55 14.74 -6.91
CA TRP A 268 -13.59 14.52 -7.97
C TRP A 268 -12.52 13.48 -7.63
N VAL A 269 -12.77 12.62 -6.65
CA VAL A 269 -11.92 11.49 -6.27
C VAL A 269 -12.71 10.20 -6.49
N ASP A 270 -12.20 9.30 -7.32
CA ASP A 270 -12.81 7.99 -7.52
C ASP A 270 -12.25 6.97 -6.51
N TYR A 271 -10.97 7.06 -6.18
CA TYR A 271 -10.30 6.23 -5.19
C TYR A 271 -9.53 7.08 -4.20
N LEU A 272 -9.74 6.83 -2.92
CA LEU A 272 -8.88 7.37 -1.88
C LEU A 272 -7.49 6.75 -2.00
N ASP A 273 -6.48 7.45 -1.52
CA ASP A 273 -5.14 6.90 -1.38
C ASP A 273 -4.51 7.32 -0.06
N THR A 274 -3.80 6.38 0.54
CA THR A 274 -3.14 6.53 1.82
C THR A 274 -1.71 6.03 1.74
N HIS A 275 -0.87 6.47 2.67
CA HIS A 275 0.48 6.00 2.84
C HIS A 275 0.70 5.58 4.28
N TYR A 276 1.19 4.35 4.51
CA TYR A 276 1.58 3.81 5.82
C TYR A 276 0.46 3.74 6.87
N LEU A 277 -0.82 3.71 6.47
CA LEU A 277 -1.93 3.55 7.41
C LEU A 277 -2.13 2.08 7.81
N GLY A 278 -2.51 1.87 9.06
CA GLY A 278 -2.95 0.58 9.55
C GLY A 278 -4.37 0.23 9.07
N VAL A 279 -4.71 -1.05 9.18
CA VAL A 279 -6.03 -1.58 8.75
C VAL A 279 -7.19 -0.85 9.45
N SER A 280 -7.05 -0.51 10.74
CA SER A 280 -8.10 0.17 11.50
C SER A 280 -8.40 1.59 10.99
N ASP A 281 -7.40 2.30 10.49
CA ASP A 281 -7.59 3.64 9.92
C ASP A 281 -8.21 3.56 8.52
N ILE A 282 -7.79 2.55 7.76
CA ILE A 282 -8.39 2.26 6.45
C ILE A 282 -9.85 1.87 6.60
N ASP A 283 -10.22 1.12 7.63
CA ASP A 283 -11.60 0.77 7.96
C ASP A 283 -12.49 2.01 8.19
N GLN A 284 -12.01 2.99 8.94
CA GLN A 284 -12.70 4.26 9.16
C GLN A 284 -12.93 5.03 7.85
N LEU A 285 -11.93 5.06 6.97
CA LEU A 285 -12.06 5.69 5.65
C LEU A 285 -13.04 4.94 4.76
N TYR A 286 -13.00 3.60 4.80
CA TYR A 286 -13.92 2.75 4.06
C TYR A 286 -15.37 2.98 4.48
N GLU A 287 -15.67 2.90 5.77
CA GLU A 287 -17.03 3.12 6.29
C GLU A 287 -17.58 4.50 5.91
N ARG A 288 -16.73 5.53 6.00
CA ARG A 288 -17.16 6.92 5.77
C ARG A 288 -17.32 7.27 4.29
N TYR A 289 -16.37 6.88 3.44
CA TYR A 289 -16.25 7.41 2.08
C TYR A 289 -16.46 6.40 0.97
N VAL A 290 -16.34 5.11 1.24
CA VAL A 290 -16.54 4.05 0.26
C VAL A 290 -17.90 3.41 0.43
N LYS A 291 -18.19 2.87 1.60
CA LYS A 291 -19.44 2.20 1.90
C LYS A 291 -20.64 3.17 1.89
N ASN A 292 -20.48 4.32 2.53
CA ASN A 292 -21.51 5.35 2.71
C ASN A 292 -21.20 6.64 1.95
N GLY A 293 -20.25 6.64 1.02
CA GLY A 293 -19.78 7.82 0.33
C GLY A 293 -19.58 7.64 -1.17
N PRO A 294 -19.05 8.65 -1.86
CA PRO A 294 -18.92 8.66 -3.31
C PRO A 294 -17.68 7.91 -3.82
N ALA A 295 -16.68 7.61 -2.97
CA ALA A 295 -15.47 6.94 -3.40
C ALA A 295 -15.75 5.47 -3.75
N ARG A 296 -15.06 4.97 -4.77
CA ARG A 296 -15.19 3.57 -5.21
C ARG A 296 -14.44 2.60 -4.30
N GLY A 297 -13.28 3.01 -3.80
CA GLY A 297 -12.42 2.18 -2.97
C GLY A 297 -11.22 2.95 -2.44
N ILE A 298 -10.29 2.22 -1.83
CA ILE A 298 -9.09 2.76 -1.21
C ILE A 298 -7.85 2.09 -1.79
N TRP A 299 -6.85 2.90 -2.08
CA TRP A 299 -5.50 2.48 -2.40
C TRP A 299 -4.59 2.80 -1.21
N GLN A 300 -3.54 2.03 -1.01
CA GLN A 300 -2.41 2.41 -0.19
C GLN A 300 -1.15 2.28 -1.03
N THR A 301 -0.71 3.39 -1.62
CA THR A 301 0.33 3.36 -2.65
C THR A 301 1.74 3.47 -2.11
N GLU A 302 1.90 3.63 -0.80
CA GLU A 302 3.20 3.52 -0.13
C GLU A 302 3.08 2.82 1.22
N ILE A 303 3.76 1.68 1.32
CA ILE A 303 3.96 0.93 2.55
C ILE A 303 5.35 0.29 2.52
N GLY A 304 5.98 0.12 3.66
CA GLY A 304 7.28 -0.51 3.77
C GLY A 304 7.69 -0.82 5.20
N ASP A 305 8.67 -1.67 5.36
CA ASP A 305 9.15 -2.18 6.64
C ASP A 305 10.34 -1.44 7.24
N ALA A 306 10.94 -0.50 6.49
CA ALA A 306 12.20 0.14 6.86
C ALA A 306 12.21 0.79 8.24
N TYR A 307 11.06 1.27 8.67
CA TYR A 307 10.93 1.97 9.95
C TYR A 307 10.68 1.01 11.09
N MET A 308 10.12 -0.13 10.80
CA MET A 308 9.77 -1.16 11.76
C MET A 308 10.97 -2.04 12.10
N LYS A 309 12.00 -2.09 11.22
CA LYS A 309 13.14 -3.00 11.33
C LYS A 309 12.71 -4.46 11.57
N ASP A 310 11.45 -4.75 11.28
CA ASP A 310 10.87 -6.06 11.44
C ASP A 310 10.58 -6.66 10.06
N PRO A 311 11.31 -7.69 9.65
CA PRO A 311 11.12 -8.33 8.36
C PRO A 311 9.75 -9.04 8.24
N HIS A 312 9.05 -9.26 9.34
CA HIS A 312 7.70 -9.84 9.35
C HIS A 312 6.61 -8.83 8.97
N TYR A 313 6.89 -7.54 9.07
CA TYR A 313 5.88 -6.49 8.89
C TYR A 313 5.15 -6.59 7.54
N LEU A 314 5.88 -6.72 6.44
CA LEU A 314 5.30 -6.71 5.10
C LEU A 314 4.38 -7.90 4.83
N PRO A 315 4.79 -9.17 5.06
CA PRO A 315 3.90 -10.31 4.88
C PRO A 315 2.73 -10.32 5.87
N GLU A 316 2.94 -9.90 7.12
CA GLU A 316 1.88 -9.73 8.11
C GLU A 316 0.83 -8.74 7.62
N TYR A 317 1.27 -7.59 7.16
CA TYR A 317 0.39 -6.54 6.70
C TYR A 317 -0.45 -6.95 5.50
N PHE A 318 0.15 -7.55 4.47
CA PHE A 318 -0.60 -8.01 3.29
C PHE A 318 -1.62 -9.08 3.62
N PHE A 319 -1.30 -9.99 4.55
CA PHE A 319 -2.23 -11.02 4.96
C PHE A 319 -3.43 -10.44 5.72
N ASP A 320 -3.16 -9.61 6.74
CA ASP A 320 -4.22 -8.98 7.55
C ASP A 320 -5.10 -8.07 6.71
N PHE A 321 -4.49 -7.37 5.75
CA PHE A 321 -5.23 -6.56 4.81
C PHE A 321 -6.10 -7.39 3.88
N ALA A 322 -5.63 -8.57 3.44
CA ALA A 322 -6.44 -9.48 2.63
C ALA A 322 -7.65 -10.00 3.43
N VAL A 323 -7.45 -10.35 4.70
CA VAL A 323 -8.55 -10.77 5.60
C VAL A 323 -9.58 -9.64 5.74
N TRP A 324 -9.13 -8.41 6.01
CA TRP A 324 -10.03 -7.26 6.09
C TRP A 324 -10.78 -7.00 4.76
N ALA A 325 -10.09 -7.06 3.64
CA ALA A 325 -10.67 -6.80 2.33
C ALA A 325 -11.76 -7.81 1.94
N LEU A 326 -11.62 -9.07 2.35
CA LEU A 326 -12.63 -10.12 2.11
C LEU A 326 -13.98 -9.78 2.76
N ASP A 327 -13.99 -9.05 3.86
CA ASP A 327 -15.20 -8.60 4.54
C ASP A 327 -15.71 -7.24 4.04
N HIS A 328 -14.96 -6.58 3.12
CA HIS A 328 -15.19 -5.21 2.65
C HIS A 328 -15.31 -5.09 1.13
N ASN A 329 -16.20 -5.91 0.53
CA ASN A 329 -16.50 -5.87 -0.91
C ASN A 329 -15.33 -6.22 -1.84
N TRP A 330 -14.49 -7.18 -1.43
CA TRP A 330 -13.37 -7.66 -2.24
C TRP A 330 -13.77 -8.03 -3.69
N ASP A 331 -14.98 -8.57 -3.87
CA ASP A 331 -15.47 -9.02 -5.17
C ASP A 331 -16.18 -7.93 -5.99
N ASP A 332 -16.51 -6.79 -5.40
CA ASP A 332 -17.20 -5.72 -6.12
C ASP A 332 -16.21 -4.84 -6.88
N PRO A 333 -16.19 -4.87 -8.22
CA PRO A 333 -15.28 -4.06 -9.01
C PRO A 333 -15.57 -2.55 -8.91
N ASN A 334 -16.78 -2.17 -8.47
CA ASN A 334 -17.16 -0.77 -8.26
C ASN A 334 -16.76 -0.26 -6.88
N LYS A 335 -16.73 -1.15 -5.90
CA LYS A 335 -16.24 -0.90 -4.53
C LYS A 335 -14.86 -1.52 -4.34
N TYR A 336 -14.09 -1.56 -5.39
CA TYR A 336 -12.80 -2.20 -5.43
C TYR A 336 -11.90 -1.71 -4.29
N VAL A 337 -11.69 -2.60 -3.35
CA VAL A 337 -10.94 -2.29 -2.15
C VAL A 337 -9.47 -2.58 -2.39
N SER A 338 -8.76 -1.53 -2.59
CA SER A 338 -7.34 -1.31 -2.40
C SER A 338 -6.34 -2.22 -3.12
N MET A 339 -5.43 -1.54 -3.76
CA MET A 339 -4.10 -2.03 -4.11
C MET A 339 -3.14 -1.53 -3.03
N ILE A 340 -2.28 -2.40 -2.57
CA ILE A 340 -1.22 -2.06 -1.64
C ILE A 340 0.09 -2.10 -2.39
N TYR A 341 0.81 -0.99 -2.37
CA TYR A 341 2.10 -0.85 -3.02
C TYR A 341 3.21 -0.83 -1.99
N HIS A 342 4.10 -1.82 -2.03
CA HIS A 342 5.35 -1.74 -1.30
C HIS A 342 6.27 -0.72 -1.97
N TRP A 343 6.86 0.18 -1.17
CA TRP A 343 7.80 1.16 -1.70
C TRP A 343 9.20 0.56 -1.86
N ASP A 344 9.57 0.24 -3.09
CA ASP A 344 10.88 -0.35 -3.45
C ASP A 344 11.88 0.71 -3.99
N GLY A 345 11.85 1.92 -3.44
CA GLY A 345 12.66 3.04 -3.93
C GLY A 345 14.15 2.95 -3.61
N TYR A 346 14.51 2.63 -2.38
CA TYR A 346 15.89 2.53 -1.89
C TYR A 346 16.00 1.60 -0.68
N GLU A 347 17.24 1.20 -0.33
CA GLU A 347 17.49 0.45 0.90
C GLU A 347 17.01 1.23 2.14
N PRO A 348 16.40 0.57 3.12
CA PRO A 348 16.14 -0.86 3.26
C PRO A 348 14.78 -1.33 2.69
N PHE A 349 14.02 -0.51 1.98
CA PHE A 349 12.71 -0.85 1.41
C PHE A 349 12.76 -1.78 0.20
N ARG A 350 13.93 -2.04 -0.34
CA ARG A 350 14.06 -2.87 -1.55
C ARG A 350 13.63 -4.30 -1.32
N LEU A 351 12.86 -4.81 -2.25
CA LEU A 351 12.50 -6.22 -2.32
C LEU A 351 13.64 -7.08 -2.86
N THR A 352 14.53 -6.47 -3.66
CA THR A 352 15.63 -7.17 -4.32
C THR A 352 16.94 -6.43 -4.16
N HIS A 353 18.04 -7.17 -4.00
CA HIS A 353 19.37 -6.60 -4.10
C HIS A 353 19.74 -6.31 -5.55
N ARG A 354 20.29 -5.13 -5.81
CA ARG A 354 20.70 -4.69 -7.16
C ARG A 354 22.22 -4.81 -7.36
N GLY A 355 22.82 -5.89 -6.88
CA GLY A 355 24.26 -6.14 -7.07
C GLY A 355 24.56 -7.05 -8.26
N PRO A 356 25.73 -6.85 -8.97
CA PRO A 356 26.21 -7.85 -9.90
C PRO A 356 26.65 -9.14 -9.15
N PRO A 357 26.60 -10.32 -9.81
CA PRO A 357 26.20 -10.52 -11.20
C PRO A 357 24.70 -10.75 -11.38
N THR A 358 23.93 -11.02 -10.33
CA THR A 358 22.50 -11.37 -10.43
C THR A 358 21.71 -10.67 -9.33
N ARG A 359 20.51 -10.24 -9.66
CA ARG A 359 19.55 -9.80 -8.65
C ARG A 359 19.13 -10.99 -7.80
N THR A 360 19.05 -10.77 -6.50
CA THR A 360 18.54 -11.74 -5.51
C THR A 360 17.46 -11.09 -4.68
N TYR A 361 16.58 -11.90 -4.09
CA TYR A 361 15.63 -11.39 -3.11
C TYR A 361 16.34 -10.98 -1.84
N ASN A 362 15.95 -9.84 -1.29
CA ASN A 362 16.20 -9.60 0.13
C ASN A 362 15.11 -10.29 0.98
N VAL A 363 15.14 -10.09 2.28
CA VAL A 363 14.20 -10.76 3.20
C VAL A 363 12.75 -10.40 2.87
N SER A 364 12.43 -9.14 2.64
CA SER A 364 11.08 -8.67 2.30
C SER A 364 10.58 -9.28 0.99
N GLY A 365 11.42 -9.33 -0.04
CA GLY A 365 11.05 -9.96 -1.31
C GLY A 365 10.81 -11.46 -1.19
N ARG A 366 11.66 -12.14 -0.41
CA ARG A 366 11.50 -13.57 -0.13
C ARG A 366 10.21 -13.84 0.63
N SER A 367 9.89 -13.05 1.64
CA SER A 367 8.65 -13.22 2.41
C SER A 367 7.39 -13.05 1.57
N LEU A 368 7.41 -12.16 0.56
CA LEU A 368 6.31 -12.08 -0.40
C LEU A 368 6.20 -13.32 -1.29
N VAL A 369 7.32 -13.88 -1.73
CA VAL A 369 7.31 -15.17 -2.46
C VAL A 369 6.68 -16.26 -1.59
N VAL A 370 7.06 -16.35 -0.32
CA VAL A 370 6.49 -17.33 0.63
C VAL A 370 4.99 -17.10 0.81
N LEU A 371 4.56 -15.86 1.04
CA LEU A 371 3.15 -15.51 1.17
C LEU A 371 2.35 -15.96 -0.06
N CYS A 372 2.79 -15.60 -1.26
CA CYS A 372 2.08 -15.90 -2.50
C CYS A 372 2.04 -17.41 -2.83
N HIS A 373 3.06 -18.16 -2.45
CA HIS A 373 3.05 -19.61 -2.57
C HIS A 373 2.11 -20.27 -1.56
N THR A 374 2.08 -19.76 -0.33
CA THR A 374 1.24 -20.30 0.74
C THR A 374 -0.23 -20.00 0.48
N VAL A 375 -0.53 -18.78 0.00
CA VAL A 375 -1.88 -18.27 -0.30
C VAL A 375 -2.06 -18.18 -1.82
N SER A 376 -2.02 -19.33 -2.50
CA SER A 376 -1.96 -19.36 -3.97
C SER A 376 -3.33 -19.48 -4.65
N GLY A 377 -4.37 -19.88 -3.93
CA GLY A 377 -5.72 -20.05 -4.47
C GLY A 377 -6.56 -18.76 -4.46
N PRO A 378 -7.76 -18.80 -5.04
CA PRO A 378 -8.76 -17.77 -4.84
C PRO A 378 -9.08 -17.58 -3.36
N LEU A 379 -9.23 -16.33 -2.94
CA LEU A 379 -9.48 -16.00 -1.54
C LEU A 379 -10.97 -16.06 -1.19
N ALA A 380 -11.24 -16.49 0.05
CA ALA A 380 -12.55 -16.35 0.66
C ALA A 380 -12.40 -16.15 2.18
N SER A 381 -13.38 -15.50 2.79
CA SER A 381 -13.42 -15.34 4.24
C SER A 381 -13.48 -16.71 4.93
N LEU A 382 -12.81 -16.81 6.06
CA LEU A 382 -12.90 -17.98 6.92
C LEU A 382 -14.15 -17.84 7.81
N PRO A 383 -15.17 -18.72 7.65
CA PRO A 383 -16.39 -18.61 8.44
C PRO A 383 -16.20 -19.08 9.88
N ASN A 384 -15.10 -19.79 10.14
CA ASN A 384 -14.81 -20.40 11.42
C ASN A 384 -14.19 -19.41 12.39
N ALA A 385 -14.69 -19.36 13.61
CA ALA A 385 -14.07 -18.57 14.67
C ALA A 385 -12.70 -19.16 15.06
N LEU A 386 -11.70 -18.30 15.15
CA LEU A 386 -10.35 -18.65 15.61
C LEU A 386 -10.21 -18.34 17.09
N LYS A 387 -9.71 -19.31 17.85
CA LYS A 387 -9.36 -19.14 19.27
C LYS A 387 -7.89 -19.49 19.45
N PHE A 388 -7.07 -18.48 19.63
CA PHE A 388 -5.65 -18.68 19.92
C PHE A 388 -5.43 -18.95 21.41
N GLY A 389 -4.54 -19.87 21.70
CA GLY A 389 -4.04 -20.10 23.05
C GLY A 389 -3.11 -18.98 23.53
N PRO A 390 -2.70 -19.01 24.81
CA PRO A 390 -1.83 -17.99 25.38
C PRO A 390 -0.53 -17.80 24.59
N GLY A 391 -0.13 -16.53 24.35
CA GLY A 391 1.11 -16.16 23.67
C GLY A 391 1.08 -16.37 22.16
N ALA A 392 -0.09 -16.58 21.57
CA ALA A 392 -0.30 -16.58 20.13
C ALA A 392 -1.46 -15.66 19.74
N SER A 393 -1.38 -15.11 18.54
CA SER A 393 -2.42 -14.29 17.89
C SER A 393 -2.34 -14.50 16.39
N GLY A 394 -3.32 -14.03 15.66
CA GLY A 394 -3.31 -14.10 14.20
C GLY A 394 -4.68 -13.97 13.58
N SER A 395 -4.73 -14.27 12.30
CA SER A 395 -5.91 -14.20 11.45
C SER A 395 -5.92 -15.39 10.49
N GLY A 396 -7.00 -15.56 9.72
CA GLY A 396 -7.11 -16.68 8.80
C GLY A 396 -8.03 -16.39 7.63
N LEU A 397 -7.79 -17.10 6.53
CA LEU A 397 -8.60 -17.04 5.32
C LEU A 397 -8.65 -18.41 4.63
N ARG A 398 -9.54 -18.54 3.67
CA ARG A 398 -9.52 -19.65 2.72
C ARG A 398 -8.76 -19.24 1.46
N SER A 399 -7.93 -20.17 0.95
CA SER A 399 -7.19 -20.04 -0.29
C SER A 399 -7.50 -21.25 -1.18
N GLY A 400 -8.47 -21.10 -2.07
CA GLY A 400 -9.07 -22.25 -2.75
C GLY A 400 -9.70 -23.22 -1.76
N ASN A 401 -9.23 -24.46 -1.77
CA ASN A 401 -9.70 -25.52 -0.86
C ASN A 401 -8.96 -25.57 0.48
N ASP A 402 -7.93 -24.77 0.64
CA ASP A 402 -7.11 -24.76 1.84
C ASP A 402 -7.57 -23.69 2.83
N ILE A 403 -7.30 -23.92 4.12
CA ILE A 403 -7.32 -22.87 5.15
C ILE A 403 -5.88 -22.46 5.41
N VAL A 404 -5.63 -21.17 5.41
CA VAL A 404 -4.33 -20.59 5.79
C VAL A 404 -4.53 -19.66 6.97
N LEU A 405 -3.83 -19.96 8.06
CA LEU A 405 -3.75 -19.11 9.24
C LEU A 405 -2.41 -18.39 9.23
N GLN A 406 -2.42 -17.09 9.45
CA GLN A 406 -1.23 -16.35 9.84
C GLN A 406 -1.16 -16.36 11.37
N VAL A 407 -0.03 -16.77 11.92
CA VAL A 407 0.20 -16.89 13.35
C VAL A 407 1.40 -16.07 13.76
N LYS A 408 1.21 -15.21 14.75
CA LYS A 408 2.25 -14.46 15.43
C LYS A 408 2.35 -14.95 16.86
N ALA A 409 3.50 -15.50 17.23
CA ALA A 409 3.65 -16.15 18.52
C ALA A 409 5.08 -16.07 19.06
N ALA A 410 5.20 -16.04 20.38
CA ALA A 410 6.46 -16.26 21.07
C ALA A 410 6.87 -17.74 20.98
N ALA A 411 8.16 -18.04 21.15
CA ALA A 411 8.70 -19.41 21.18
C ALA A 411 7.99 -20.30 22.21
N GLY A 412 7.95 -21.60 21.94
CA GLY A 412 7.36 -22.61 22.82
C GLY A 412 6.07 -23.24 22.26
N GLU A 413 5.41 -24.01 23.08
CA GLU A 413 4.15 -24.69 22.70
C GLU A 413 2.99 -23.69 22.60
N ARG A 414 2.26 -23.76 21.50
CA ARG A 414 1.14 -22.87 21.16
C ARG A 414 -0.02 -23.67 20.59
N SER A 415 -1.19 -23.03 20.57
CA SER A 415 -2.36 -23.67 19.99
C SER A 415 -3.30 -22.67 19.32
N VAL A 416 -4.10 -23.18 18.40
CA VAL A 416 -5.25 -22.47 17.82
C VAL A 416 -6.38 -23.44 17.55
N ALA A 417 -7.60 -23.05 17.87
CA ALA A 417 -8.80 -23.82 17.53
C ALA A 417 -9.58 -23.12 16.41
N LEU A 418 -10.06 -23.92 15.45
CA LEU A 418 -10.97 -23.52 14.38
C LEU A 418 -12.35 -24.10 14.74
N ALA A 419 -13.19 -23.26 15.35
CA ALA A 419 -14.50 -23.69 15.82
C ALA A 419 -15.45 -23.99 14.65
N GLY A 420 -16.25 -25.06 14.78
CA GLY A 420 -17.25 -25.43 13.79
C GLY A 420 -16.71 -26.02 12.49
N LEU A 421 -15.41 -26.29 12.40
CA LEU A 421 -14.83 -26.95 11.23
C LEU A 421 -15.13 -28.47 11.30
N THR A 422 -15.84 -28.99 10.30
CA THR A 422 -16.18 -30.40 10.23
C THR A 422 -15.04 -31.21 9.62
N ARG A 423 -14.74 -32.36 10.23
CA ARG A 423 -13.73 -33.28 9.69
C ARG A 423 -14.20 -33.84 8.34
N PRO A 424 -13.38 -33.75 7.29
CA PRO A 424 -13.71 -34.40 6.01
C PRO A 424 -13.82 -35.89 6.14
N ALA A 425 -14.91 -36.49 5.64
CA ALA A 425 -15.20 -37.93 5.80
C ALA A 425 -14.22 -38.85 5.05
N SER A 426 -13.53 -38.35 4.03
CA SER A 426 -12.80 -39.21 3.07
C SER A 426 -11.39 -38.74 2.72
N ARG A 427 -10.84 -37.72 3.40
CA ARG A 427 -9.53 -37.15 3.04
C ARG A 427 -8.60 -37.02 4.23
N GLU A 428 -7.34 -37.32 3.99
CA GLU A 428 -6.27 -37.00 4.91
C GLU A 428 -6.04 -35.51 4.89
N VAL A 429 -6.11 -34.87 6.05
CA VAL A 429 -5.82 -33.44 6.23
C VAL A 429 -4.34 -33.32 6.53
N ARG A 430 -3.61 -32.71 5.61
CA ARG A 430 -2.21 -32.37 5.82
C ARG A 430 -2.11 -30.96 6.41
N VAL A 431 -1.37 -30.83 7.50
CA VAL A 431 -1.11 -29.54 8.14
C VAL A 431 0.37 -29.23 8.08
N GLU A 432 0.68 -28.04 7.61
CA GLU A 432 2.05 -27.53 7.44
C GLU A 432 2.25 -26.30 8.31
N PHE A 433 3.36 -26.23 9.04
CA PHE A 433 3.86 -25.02 9.68
C PHE A 433 4.98 -24.45 8.80
N ILE A 434 4.77 -23.23 8.31
CA ILE A 434 5.63 -22.58 7.30
C ILE A 434 6.18 -21.29 7.89
N ASP A 435 7.49 -21.18 7.97
CA ASP A 435 8.15 -19.92 8.35
C ASP A 435 7.86 -18.82 7.30
N ALA A 436 7.33 -17.68 7.74
CA ALA A 436 6.85 -16.65 6.83
C ALA A 436 7.98 -15.92 6.05
N LEU A 437 9.21 -15.97 6.53
CA LEU A 437 10.35 -15.29 5.87
C LEU A 437 11.12 -16.20 4.93
N THR A 438 11.27 -17.45 5.32
CA THR A 438 12.15 -18.40 4.61
C THR A 438 11.38 -19.40 3.75
N GLY A 439 10.10 -19.64 4.06
CA GLY A 439 9.29 -20.69 3.45
C GLY A 439 9.66 -22.09 3.90
N THR A 440 10.50 -22.22 4.94
CA THR A 440 10.84 -23.51 5.49
C THR A 440 9.61 -24.18 6.08
N VAL A 441 9.28 -25.34 5.59
CA VAL A 441 8.22 -26.20 6.13
C VAL A 441 8.81 -27.05 7.24
N SER A 442 8.23 -26.97 8.43
CA SER A 442 8.69 -27.75 9.58
C SER A 442 8.44 -29.25 9.36
N ALA A 443 9.24 -30.06 10.05
CA ALA A 443 9.15 -31.52 9.97
C ALA A 443 7.72 -32.03 10.31
N PRO A 444 7.31 -33.16 9.75
CA PRO A 444 6.04 -33.80 10.13
C PRO A 444 5.95 -34.00 11.65
N GLY A 445 4.77 -33.70 12.21
CA GLY A 445 4.57 -33.75 13.66
C GLY A 445 4.85 -32.46 14.43
N THR A 446 5.43 -31.43 13.78
CA THR A 446 5.56 -30.08 14.38
C THR A 446 4.18 -29.49 14.71
N VAL A 447 3.15 -29.82 13.93
CA VAL A 447 1.76 -29.50 14.22
C VAL A 447 1.01 -30.79 14.46
N THR A 448 0.38 -30.91 15.61
CA THR A 448 -0.53 -31.98 15.92
C THR A 448 -1.97 -31.52 15.78
N THR A 449 -2.82 -32.38 15.26
CA THR A 449 -4.24 -32.09 14.99
C THR A 449 -5.13 -32.96 15.86
N THR A 450 -6.11 -32.33 16.48
CA THR A 450 -7.17 -33.06 17.25
C THR A 450 -8.53 -32.57 16.73
N TRP A 451 -9.35 -33.52 16.30
CA TRP A 451 -10.74 -33.26 15.91
C TRP A 451 -11.65 -33.60 17.06
N ASN A 452 -12.53 -32.69 17.41
CA ASN A 452 -13.56 -32.87 18.41
C ASN A 452 -14.89 -32.29 17.90
N ASP A 453 -15.95 -32.37 18.71
CA ASP A 453 -17.27 -31.85 18.35
C ASP A 453 -17.30 -30.33 18.12
N ASP A 454 -16.36 -29.61 18.72
CA ASP A 454 -16.23 -28.15 18.57
C ASP A 454 -15.47 -27.73 17.29
N GLY A 455 -14.73 -28.65 16.63
CA GLY A 455 -13.96 -28.38 15.42
C GLY A 455 -12.56 -28.97 15.41
N LEU A 456 -11.62 -28.23 14.83
CA LEU A 456 -10.21 -28.62 14.70
C LEU A 456 -9.35 -27.85 15.70
N GLN A 457 -8.64 -28.58 16.55
CA GLN A 457 -7.58 -28.07 17.42
C GLN A 457 -6.21 -28.33 16.80
N LEU A 458 -5.40 -27.32 16.67
CA LEU A 458 -4.01 -27.41 16.23
C LEU A 458 -3.09 -27.03 17.40
N ASN A 459 -2.13 -27.91 17.71
CA ASN A 459 -1.08 -27.62 18.66
C ASN A 459 0.25 -27.62 17.90
N PHE A 460 1.10 -26.66 18.13
CA PHE A 460 2.35 -26.47 17.39
C PHE A 460 3.43 -25.88 18.28
N LYS A 461 4.69 -26.20 17.94
CA LYS A 461 5.86 -25.66 18.62
C LYS A 461 6.46 -24.54 17.76
N VAL A 462 6.52 -23.34 18.31
CA VAL A 462 7.21 -22.21 17.70
C VAL A 462 8.69 -22.26 18.09
N PRO A 463 9.61 -22.27 17.12
CA PRO A 463 11.04 -22.31 17.41
C PRO A 463 11.50 -21.01 18.09
N GLU A 464 12.63 -21.10 18.80
CA GLU A 464 13.29 -19.89 19.26
C GLU A 464 13.81 -19.09 18.06
N ARG A 465 13.59 -17.76 18.10
CA ARG A 465 14.09 -16.87 17.06
C ARG A 465 15.61 -16.73 17.22
N VAL A 466 16.36 -17.41 16.37
CA VAL A 466 17.80 -17.25 16.28
C VAL A 466 18.10 -16.06 15.39
N ASN A 467 18.45 -14.92 15.92
CA ASN A 467 18.75 -13.65 15.24
C ASN A 467 17.54 -12.72 15.01
N GLY A 468 16.99 -12.18 16.06
CA GLY A 468 16.21 -10.95 15.97
C GLY A 468 17.15 -9.76 15.75
N ALA A 469 17.04 -9.05 14.63
CA ALA A 469 17.71 -7.76 14.49
C ALA A 469 16.94 -6.73 15.34
N GLY A 470 17.59 -6.21 16.40
CA GLY A 470 17.09 -5.09 17.16
C GLY A 470 16.25 -5.43 18.38
N ASN A 471 15.58 -4.41 18.93
CA ASN A 471 14.78 -4.45 20.15
C ASN A 471 13.38 -5.04 19.98
N ASP A 472 13.13 -5.81 18.92
CA ASP A 472 11.81 -6.36 18.65
C ASP A 472 11.45 -7.46 19.64
N PRO A 473 10.17 -7.54 20.05
CA PRO A 473 9.71 -8.64 20.86
C PRO A 473 10.01 -9.96 20.12
N PRO A 474 10.38 -11.02 20.83
CA PRO A 474 10.76 -12.31 20.23
C PRO A 474 9.54 -13.05 19.70
N THR A 475 8.82 -12.44 18.78
CA THR A 475 7.68 -13.05 18.10
C THR A 475 8.10 -13.62 16.77
N HIS A 476 7.58 -14.78 16.44
CA HIS A 476 7.77 -15.47 15.18
C HIS A 476 6.51 -15.33 14.34
N LEU A 477 6.65 -15.03 13.07
CA LEU A 477 5.55 -15.04 12.11
C LEU A 477 5.63 -16.33 11.30
N ALA A 478 4.54 -17.06 11.26
CA ALA A 478 4.42 -18.28 10.49
C ALA A 478 3.04 -18.40 9.86
N TYR A 479 2.93 -19.28 8.87
CA TYR A 479 1.66 -19.73 8.36
C TYR A 479 1.39 -21.17 8.80
N ILE A 480 0.15 -21.46 9.18
CA ILE A 480 -0.34 -22.83 9.31
C ILE A 480 -1.29 -23.07 8.15
N ALA A 481 -0.89 -23.94 7.24
CA ALA A 481 -1.70 -24.31 6.09
C ALA A 481 -2.36 -25.66 6.33
N VAL A 482 -3.70 -25.68 6.35
CA VAL A 482 -4.52 -26.88 6.43
C VAL A 482 -4.97 -27.21 5.01
N ARG A 483 -4.34 -28.23 4.42
CA ARG A 483 -4.47 -28.59 3.01
C ARG A 483 -5.54 -29.65 2.80
N SER A 484 -6.17 -29.60 1.62
CA SER A 484 -7.08 -30.66 1.15
C SER A 484 -8.38 -30.81 1.94
N LEU A 485 -9.00 -29.69 2.30
CA LEU A 485 -10.33 -29.69 2.96
C LEU A 485 -11.52 -29.78 1.99
N ALA A 486 -11.29 -29.87 0.69
CA ALA A 486 -12.34 -29.94 -0.34
C ALA A 486 -12.70 -31.35 -0.76
#